data_d4339add32a2cf330ef9e4b5b53fb529
#
_entry.id   d4339add32a2cf330ef9e4b5b53fb529
#
_cell.length_a   1.000
_cell.length_b   1.000
_cell.length_c   1.000
_cell.angle_alpha   90.00
_cell.angle_beta   90.00
_cell.angle_gamma   90.00
#
_symmetry.space_group_name_H-M   'P 1'
#
loop_
_entity.id
_entity.type
_entity.pdbx_description
1 polymer ?
#
loop_
_entity_poly.entity_id
_entity_poly.type
_entity_poly.pdbx_seq_one_letter_code
_entity_poly.pdbx_strand_id
1 'polypeptide(L)'
;YFEWTTYKSKVKPFYDVDVFYESKEEQEKNIEIIKNETRDLLKQIYPETTIAIASSHGEKYKNKSVNKVKTQIKGYAISFHFVMCDYETTVGELKVFNELNGLYDVKFKDTNLKMFDKAVYRDGGNMRFLYSYKPNDDRQKVPDNYKDSYCLTKHVIQSSNATNHFRRALPDTVSPPTTPPVSPKPKD
;
A
#
# COMPACT_ATOMS: atom_id res chain seq x y z
N TYR A 1 -11.01 11.42 9.01
CA TYR A 1 -10.09 11.15 10.11
C TYR A 1 -8.83 10.48 9.59
N PHE A 2 -7.69 10.74 10.25
CA PHE A 2 -6.37 10.22 9.91
C PHE A 2 -5.68 9.69 11.15
N GLU A 3 -4.91 8.61 10.98
CA GLU A 3 -3.97 8.15 12.00
C GLU A 3 -2.66 8.92 11.82
N TRP A 4 -2.26 9.62 12.86
CA TRP A 4 -0.99 10.37 12.90
C TRP A 4 0.11 9.50 13.49
N THR A 5 1.24 9.40 12.81
CA THR A 5 2.35 8.56 13.24
C THR A 5 3.68 9.32 13.25
N THR A 6 4.55 8.93 14.17
CA THR A 6 5.96 9.33 14.22
C THR A 6 6.82 8.09 13.99
N TYR A 7 8.11 8.27 13.76
CA TYR A 7 9.03 7.13 13.64
C TYR A 7 9.03 6.18 14.85
N LYS A 8 8.71 6.68 16.04
CA LYS A 8 8.63 5.89 17.28
C LYS A 8 7.27 5.27 17.54
N SER A 9 6.25 5.63 16.76
CA SER A 9 4.91 5.07 16.93
C SER A 9 4.93 3.57 16.68
N LYS A 10 4.39 2.81 17.64
CA LYS A 10 4.15 1.38 17.46
C LYS A 10 2.99 1.17 16.50
N VAL A 11 3.23 0.42 15.47
CA VAL A 11 2.29 0.18 14.39
C VAL A 11 2.28 -1.28 13.97
N LYS A 12 1.18 -1.71 13.37
CA LYS A 12 1.17 -2.89 12.51
C LYS A 12 1.86 -2.53 11.20
N PRO A 13 2.65 -3.41 10.58
CA PRO A 13 3.17 -3.14 9.25
C PRO A 13 2.04 -2.79 8.29
N PHE A 14 2.22 -1.73 7.53
CA PHE A 14 1.22 -1.23 6.59
C PHE A 14 1.87 -0.82 5.27
N TYR A 15 1.10 -0.93 4.19
CA TYR A 15 1.57 -0.64 2.84
C TYR A 15 0.50 0.13 2.08
N ASP A 16 0.92 1.21 1.42
CA ASP A 16 0.08 2.02 0.56
C ASP A 16 0.43 1.77 -0.90
N VAL A 17 -0.59 1.47 -1.68
CA VAL A 17 -0.53 1.28 -3.13
C VAL A 17 -1.38 2.37 -3.78
N ASP A 18 -0.78 3.21 -4.61
CA ASP A 18 -1.48 4.29 -5.32
C ASP A 18 -1.03 4.32 -6.79
N VAL A 19 -1.83 3.73 -7.66
CA VAL A 19 -1.57 3.62 -9.10
C VAL A 19 -2.57 4.48 -9.86
N PHE A 20 -2.09 5.15 -10.90
CA PHE A 20 -2.89 6.07 -11.72
C PHE A 20 -2.95 5.59 -13.16
N TYR A 21 -4.17 5.53 -13.70
CA TYR A 21 -4.47 5.23 -15.09
C TYR A 21 -5.17 6.42 -15.77
N GLU A 22 -4.96 6.59 -17.05
CA GLU A 22 -5.66 7.63 -17.84
C GLU A 22 -7.05 7.14 -18.28
N SER A 23 -7.29 5.84 -18.32
CA SER A 23 -8.54 5.19 -18.71
C SER A 23 -9.22 4.49 -17.53
N LYS A 24 -10.55 4.60 -17.47
CA LYS A 24 -11.36 3.88 -16.48
C LYS A 24 -11.34 2.37 -16.72
N GLU A 25 -11.34 1.96 -17.97
CA GLU A 25 -11.31 0.54 -18.36
C GLU A 25 -10.00 -0.12 -17.92
N GLU A 26 -8.87 0.57 -18.09
CA GLU A 26 -7.57 0.09 -17.58
C GLU A 26 -7.57 -0.02 -16.06
N GLN A 27 -8.13 0.97 -15.36
CA GLN A 27 -8.28 0.91 -13.91
C GLN A 27 -9.09 -0.33 -13.51
N GLU A 28 -10.29 -0.49 -14.04
CA GLU A 28 -11.20 -1.59 -13.68
C GLU A 28 -10.56 -2.97 -13.95
N LYS A 29 -9.88 -3.12 -15.09
CA LYS A 29 -9.15 -4.34 -15.45
C LYS A 29 -8.04 -4.69 -14.46
N ASN A 30 -7.37 -3.68 -13.91
CA ASN A 30 -6.17 -3.88 -13.10
C ASN A 30 -6.43 -3.91 -11.57
N ILE A 31 -7.62 -3.57 -11.08
CA ILE A 31 -7.92 -3.55 -9.64
C ILE A 31 -7.58 -4.88 -8.96
N GLU A 32 -8.14 -5.99 -9.47
CA GLU A 32 -7.94 -7.31 -8.88
C GLU A 32 -6.50 -7.82 -9.07
N ILE A 33 -5.87 -7.51 -10.22
CA ILE A 33 -4.49 -7.89 -10.50
C ILE A 33 -3.56 -7.24 -9.49
N ILE A 34 -3.64 -5.94 -9.33
CA ILE A 34 -2.83 -5.16 -8.39
C ILE A 34 -3.04 -5.63 -6.95
N LYS A 35 -4.29 -5.84 -6.55
CA LYS A 35 -4.62 -6.35 -5.22
C LYS A 35 -3.99 -7.71 -4.97
N ASN A 36 -4.14 -8.64 -5.89
CA ASN A 36 -3.65 -10.01 -5.73
C ASN A 36 -2.13 -10.08 -5.74
N GLU A 37 -1.44 -9.42 -6.66
CA GLU A 37 0.03 -9.36 -6.69
C GLU A 37 0.59 -8.78 -5.38
N THR A 38 0.00 -7.68 -4.90
CA THR A 38 0.44 -7.07 -3.64
C THR A 38 0.20 -8.00 -2.45
N ARG A 39 -0.99 -8.59 -2.36
CA ARG A 39 -1.33 -9.52 -1.28
C ARG A 39 -0.40 -10.74 -1.27
N ASP A 40 -0.12 -11.30 -2.42
CA ASP A 40 0.69 -12.51 -2.54
C ASP A 40 2.15 -12.24 -2.15
N LEU A 41 2.71 -11.09 -2.54
CA LEU A 41 4.01 -10.64 -2.07
C LEU A 41 4.02 -10.43 -0.54
N LEU A 42 3.01 -9.74 0.00
CA LEU A 42 2.93 -9.48 1.44
C LEU A 42 2.77 -10.76 2.26
N LYS A 43 2.08 -11.78 1.74
CA LYS A 43 2.00 -13.11 2.38
C LYS A 43 3.34 -13.84 2.40
N GLN A 44 4.18 -13.66 1.38
CA GLN A 44 5.53 -14.23 1.38
C GLN A 44 6.42 -13.56 2.43
N ILE A 45 6.29 -12.24 2.57
CA ILE A 45 7.05 -11.46 3.57
C ILE A 45 6.55 -11.72 4.98
N TYR A 46 5.24 -11.78 5.17
CA TYR A 46 4.55 -11.93 6.46
C TYR A 46 3.72 -13.22 6.49
N PRO A 47 4.36 -14.38 6.66
CA PRO A 47 3.64 -15.65 6.68
C PRO A 47 2.61 -15.70 7.83
N GLU A 48 1.51 -16.41 7.59
CA GLU A 48 0.45 -16.66 8.58
C GLU A 48 -0.18 -15.39 9.19
N THR A 49 -0.18 -14.28 8.43
CA THR A 49 -0.86 -13.06 8.88
C THR A 49 -2.24 -12.90 8.27
N THR A 50 -3.14 -12.33 9.05
CA THR A 50 -4.37 -11.74 8.53
C THR A 50 -4.03 -10.40 7.88
N ILE A 51 -4.33 -10.24 6.61
CA ILE A 51 -4.14 -8.98 5.89
C ILE A 51 -5.48 -8.24 5.84
N ALA A 52 -5.56 -7.09 6.47
CA ALA A 52 -6.70 -6.20 6.30
C ALA A 52 -6.46 -5.29 5.10
N ILE A 53 -7.41 -5.27 4.17
CA ILE A 53 -7.32 -4.51 2.92
C ILE A 53 -8.42 -3.46 2.89
N ALA A 54 -8.06 -2.22 2.64
CA ALA A 54 -8.99 -1.14 2.40
C ALA A 54 -8.70 -0.47 1.05
N SER A 55 -9.75 -0.05 0.37
CA SER A 55 -9.65 0.54 -0.97
C SER A 55 -10.30 1.93 -1.04
N SER A 56 -9.87 2.74 -2.00
CA SER A 56 -10.55 3.97 -2.39
C SER A 56 -10.23 4.29 -3.85
N HIS A 57 -10.81 3.50 -4.74
CA HIS A 57 -10.67 3.71 -6.18
C HIS A 57 -11.53 4.86 -6.68
N GLY A 58 -11.23 5.36 -7.87
CA GLY A 58 -12.06 6.33 -8.55
C GLY A 58 -11.30 7.44 -9.25
N GLU A 59 -12.02 8.45 -9.68
CA GLU A 59 -11.45 9.59 -10.39
C GLU A 59 -10.43 10.34 -9.55
N LYS A 60 -9.37 10.79 -10.17
CA LYS A 60 -8.29 11.57 -9.55
C LYS A 60 -7.70 12.54 -10.56
N TYR A 61 -7.40 13.74 -10.09
CA TYR A 61 -6.65 14.71 -10.87
C TYR A 61 -5.18 14.66 -10.48
N LYS A 62 -4.29 14.57 -11.47
CA LYS A 62 -2.84 14.59 -11.28
C LYS A 62 -2.24 15.81 -11.95
N ASN A 63 -1.41 16.55 -11.23
CA ASN A 63 -0.67 17.65 -11.82
C ASN A 63 0.49 17.09 -12.65
N LYS A 64 0.52 17.42 -13.94
CA LYS A 64 1.64 17.15 -14.83
C LYS A 64 2.30 18.47 -15.18
N SER A 65 3.61 18.53 -15.04
CA SER A 65 4.38 19.70 -15.45
C SER A 65 5.11 19.36 -16.75
N VAL A 66 4.75 20.04 -17.83
CA VAL A 66 5.44 19.95 -19.11
C VAL A 66 5.91 21.35 -19.46
N ASN A 67 7.22 21.53 -19.68
CA ASN A 67 7.83 22.82 -20.00
C ASN A 67 7.46 23.95 -19.01
N LYS A 68 7.46 23.66 -17.70
CA LYS A 68 7.06 24.57 -16.61
C LYS A 68 5.57 24.96 -16.60
N VAL A 69 4.75 24.47 -17.50
CA VAL A 69 3.31 24.64 -17.49
C VAL A 69 2.68 23.51 -16.66
N LYS A 70 1.94 23.85 -15.59
CA LYS A 70 1.21 22.89 -14.79
C LYS A 70 -0.14 22.65 -15.45
N THR A 71 -0.38 21.45 -15.92
CA THR A 71 -1.68 21.00 -16.42
C THR A 71 -2.22 19.94 -15.48
N GLN A 72 -3.54 19.95 -15.27
CA GLN A 72 -4.21 18.87 -14.56
C GLN A 72 -4.68 17.83 -15.56
N ILE A 73 -4.30 16.57 -15.33
CA ILE A 73 -4.79 15.43 -16.09
C ILE A 73 -5.82 14.72 -15.23
N LYS A 74 -7.03 14.56 -15.76
CA LYS A 74 -8.06 13.70 -15.18
C LYS A 74 -7.69 12.25 -15.49
N GLY A 75 -7.83 11.37 -14.51
CA GLY A 75 -7.66 9.94 -14.69
C GLY A 75 -8.28 9.17 -13.52
N TYR A 76 -7.84 7.95 -13.33
CA TYR A 76 -8.46 6.99 -12.42
C TYR A 76 -7.39 6.36 -11.54
N ALA A 77 -7.57 6.43 -10.23
CA ALA A 77 -6.64 5.85 -9.27
C ALA A 77 -7.13 4.49 -8.76
N ILE A 78 -6.21 3.55 -8.66
CA ILE A 78 -6.33 2.37 -7.81
C ILE A 78 -5.57 2.70 -6.53
N SER A 79 -6.26 2.68 -5.40
CA SER A 79 -5.64 2.96 -4.11
C SER A 79 -6.05 1.89 -3.10
N PHE A 80 -5.05 1.21 -2.54
CA PHE A 80 -5.21 0.21 -1.49
C PHE A 80 -4.36 0.55 -0.28
N HIS A 81 -4.86 0.22 0.92
CA HIS A 81 -4.07 0.08 2.12
C HIS A 81 -4.09 -1.38 2.57
N PHE A 82 -2.92 -1.94 2.84
CA PHE A 82 -2.75 -3.27 3.40
C PHE A 82 -2.19 -3.15 4.81
N VAL A 83 -2.78 -3.85 5.78
CA VAL A 83 -2.34 -3.86 7.18
C VAL A 83 -2.11 -5.29 7.62
N MET A 84 -0.90 -5.59 8.12
CA MET A 84 -0.50 -6.91 8.62
C MET A 84 -0.89 -7.04 10.09
N CYS A 85 -2.02 -7.69 10.38
CA CYS A 85 -2.67 -7.64 11.69
C CYS A 85 -1.88 -8.30 12.82
N ASP A 86 -1.07 -9.30 12.50
CA ASP A 86 -0.42 -10.18 13.47
C ASP A 86 1.06 -9.81 13.74
N TYR A 87 1.50 -8.68 13.20
CA TYR A 87 2.86 -8.15 13.38
C TYR A 87 2.83 -6.77 14.04
N GLU A 88 3.90 -6.45 14.76
CA GLU A 88 4.11 -5.14 15.38
C GLU A 88 5.54 -4.65 15.15
N THR A 89 5.68 -3.37 14.89
CA THR A 89 6.97 -2.69 14.67
C THR A 89 6.82 -1.21 15.01
N THR A 90 7.88 -0.43 14.79
CA THR A 90 7.76 1.03 14.71
C THR A 90 7.78 1.49 13.25
N VAL A 91 7.28 2.70 12.97
CA VAL A 91 7.35 3.27 11.61
C VAL A 91 8.79 3.37 11.11
N GLY A 92 9.72 3.72 12.01
CA GLY A 92 11.15 3.80 11.67
C GLY A 92 11.73 2.45 11.29
N GLU A 93 11.48 1.40 12.08
CA GLU A 93 11.92 0.04 11.79
C GLU A 93 11.30 -0.50 10.51
N LEU A 94 10.00 -0.26 10.29
CA LEU A 94 9.32 -0.68 9.07
C LEU A 94 9.92 -0.02 7.83
N LYS A 95 10.26 1.26 7.93
CA LYS A 95 10.94 1.97 6.84
C LYS A 95 12.30 1.35 6.51
N VAL A 96 13.11 1.09 7.53
CA VAL A 96 14.43 0.44 7.36
C VAL A 96 14.28 -0.97 6.79
N PHE A 97 13.35 -1.75 7.32
CA PHE A 97 13.03 -3.09 6.83
C PHE A 97 12.68 -3.07 5.33
N ASN A 98 11.81 -2.14 4.91
CA ASN A 98 11.41 -2.02 3.51
C ASN A 98 12.58 -1.60 2.60
N GLU A 99 13.47 -0.73 3.09
CA GLU A 99 14.69 -0.32 2.36
C GLU A 99 15.67 -1.48 2.20
N LEU A 100 15.96 -2.21 3.27
CA LEU A 100 16.88 -3.35 3.26
C LEU A 100 16.40 -4.50 2.38
N ASN A 101 15.09 -4.70 2.30
CA ASN A 101 14.47 -5.73 1.46
C ASN A 101 14.13 -5.24 0.04
N GLY A 102 14.52 -4.02 -0.34
CA GLY A 102 14.30 -3.48 -1.67
C GLY A 102 12.82 -3.29 -2.05
N LEU A 103 11.91 -3.25 -1.07
CA LEU A 103 10.47 -3.24 -1.35
C LEU A 103 10.01 -1.99 -2.09
N TYR A 104 10.71 -0.87 -1.95
CA TYR A 104 10.40 0.36 -2.67
C TYR A 104 10.76 0.33 -4.16
N ASP A 105 11.48 -0.68 -4.61
CA ASP A 105 11.85 -0.87 -6.01
C ASP A 105 11.10 -2.01 -6.68
N VAL A 106 10.27 -2.75 -5.91
CA VAL A 106 9.39 -3.77 -6.45
C VAL A 106 8.34 -3.11 -7.36
N LYS A 107 8.13 -3.70 -8.52
CA LYS A 107 7.17 -3.26 -9.52
C LYS A 107 6.11 -4.33 -9.73
N PHE A 108 4.93 -3.90 -10.18
CA PHE A 108 3.92 -4.81 -10.68
C PHE A 108 4.42 -5.52 -11.93
N LYS A 109 4.01 -6.78 -12.08
CA LYS A 109 4.42 -7.62 -13.21
C LYS A 109 4.14 -6.93 -14.54
N ASP A 110 5.08 -7.06 -15.45
CA ASP A 110 5.00 -6.50 -16.82
C ASP A 110 4.75 -4.97 -16.90
N THR A 111 5.07 -4.25 -15.82
CA THR A 111 4.91 -2.80 -15.76
C THR A 111 6.18 -2.11 -15.25
N ASN A 112 6.19 -0.77 -15.35
CA ASN A 112 7.17 0.09 -14.70
C ASN A 112 6.62 0.76 -13.41
N LEU A 113 5.42 0.37 -12.99
CA LEU A 113 4.74 0.96 -11.84
C LEU A 113 5.29 0.36 -10.54
N LYS A 114 5.77 1.20 -9.64
CA LYS A 114 6.22 0.78 -8.31
C LYS A 114 5.01 0.33 -7.49
N MET A 115 5.19 -0.76 -6.73
CA MET A 115 4.13 -1.36 -5.94
C MET A 115 3.78 -0.52 -4.71
N PHE A 116 4.79 0.00 -4.00
CA PHE A 116 4.58 0.67 -2.71
C PHE A 116 4.96 2.15 -2.74
N ASP A 117 4.12 2.98 -2.12
CA ASP A 117 4.43 4.40 -1.88
C ASP A 117 5.32 4.56 -0.64
N LYS A 118 6.55 5.03 -0.87
CA LYS A 118 7.52 5.33 0.19
C LYS A 118 7.12 6.54 1.04
N ALA A 119 6.32 7.45 0.51
CA ALA A 119 6.04 8.73 1.16
C ALA A 119 5.22 8.60 2.45
N VAL A 120 4.57 7.46 2.68
CA VAL A 120 3.77 7.21 3.89
C VAL A 120 4.63 6.96 5.13
N TYR A 121 5.91 6.56 4.97
CA TYR A 121 6.82 6.23 6.08
C TYR A 121 7.69 7.42 6.49
N ARG A 122 7.08 8.55 6.77
CA ARG A 122 7.76 9.77 7.23
C ARG A 122 7.36 10.10 8.66
N ASP A 123 8.21 10.86 9.33
CA ASP A 123 7.84 11.45 10.62
C ASP A 123 6.69 12.44 10.43
N GLY A 124 5.68 12.39 11.28
CA GLY A 124 4.45 13.13 11.07
C GLY A 124 3.65 12.65 9.88
N GLY A 125 3.84 11.40 9.45
CA GLY A 125 3.01 10.76 8.44
C GLY A 125 1.58 10.56 8.93
N ASN A 126 0.64 10.45 8.00
CA ASN A 126 -0.73 10.13 8.31
C ASN A 126 -1.29 9.09 7.34
N MET A 127 -2.06 8.17 7.89
CA MET A 127 -2.84 7.21 7.13
C MET A 127 -4.31 7.52 7.25
N ARG A 128 -5.03 7.44 6.14
CA ARG A 128 -6.46 7.69 6.11
C ARG A 128 -7.22 6.56 6.81
N PHE A 129 -8.05 6.95 7.76
CA PHE A 129 -8.92 6.02 8.48
C PHE A 129 -10.02 5.46 7.55
N LEU A 130 -10.58 4.30 7.93
CA LEU A 130 -11.75 3.77 7.23
C LEU A 130 -12.90 4.78 7.26
N TYR A 131 -13.68 4.76 6.20
CA TYR A 131 -14.85 5.62 5.99
C TYR A 131 -14.55 7.13 6.00
N SER A 132 -13.27 7.52 5.88
CA SER A 132 -12.88 8.93 5.76
C SER A 132 -12.51 9.31 4.33
N TYR A 133 -12.66 10.60 4.04
CA TYR A 133 -12.33 11.23 2.76
C TYR A 133 -11.04 12.02 2.89
N LYS A 134 -10.34 12.24 1.78
CA LYS A 134 -9.33 13.31 1.70
C LYS A 134 -10.04 14.65 1.46
N PRO A 135 -9.49 15.78 1.93
CA PRO A 135 -9.96 17.08 1.50
C PRO A 135 -9.96 17.17 -0.04
N ASN A 136 -11.07 17.61 -0.61
CA ASN A 136 -11.27 17.73 -2.06
C ASN A 136 -11.16 16.42 -2.86
N ASP A 137 -11.50 15.30 -2.24
CA ASP A 137 -11.48 13.97 -2.88
C ASP A 137 -12.69 13.17 -2.37
N ASP A 138 -13.62 12.85 -3.26
CA ASP A 138 -14.87 12.16 -2.91
C ASP A 138 -14.69 10.65 -2.68
N ARG A 139 -13.46 10.14 -2.83
CA ARG A 139 -13.16 8.72 -2.66
C ARG A 139 -13.03 8.36 -1.19
N GLN A 140 -14.06 7.72 -0.67
CA GLN A 140 -14.05 7.16 0.68
C GLN A 140 -13.13 5.95 0.77
N LYS A 141 -12.40 5.82 1.87
CA LYS A 141 -11.64 4.60 2.18
C LYS A 141 -12.58 3.55 2.78
N VAL A 142 -12.83 2.47 2.06
CA VAL A 142 -13.73 1.39 2.47
C VAL A 142 -12.99 0.07 2.59
N PRO A 143 -13.43 -0.85 3.48
CA PRO A 143 -12.88 -2.20 3.53
C PRO A 143 -13.14 -2.92 2.20
N ASP A 144 -12.13 -3.62 1.69
CA ASP A 144 -12.25 -4.35 0.43
C ASP A 144 -13.09 -5.62 0.58
N ASN A 145 -12.95 -6.32 1.71
CA ASN A 145 -13.75 -7.50 2.02
C ASN A 145 -14.86 -7.17 3.02
N TYR A 146 -16.07 -6.98 2.50
CA TYR A 146 -17.23 -6.60 3.30
C TYR A 146 -17.57 -7.59 4.44
N LYS A 147 -17.24 -8.87 4.28
CA LYS A 147 -17.50 -9.90 5.29
C LYS A 147 -16.52 -9.89 6.46
N ASP A 148 -15.27 -9.50 6.25
CA ASP A 148 -14.24 -9.42 7.31
C ASP A 148 -14.14 -8.03 7.95
N SER A 149 -14.91 -7.08 7.45
CA SER A 149 -14.72 -5.66 7.62
C SER A 149 -15.30 -5.05 8.89
N TYR A 150 -16.03 -5.80 9.70
CA TYR A 150 -16.63 -5.24 10.91
C TYR A 150 -15.62 -4.98 12.03
N CYS A 151 -14.39 -5.35 11.87
CA CYS A 151 -13.36 -5.07 12.85
C CYS A 151 -12.52 -3.86 12.41
N LEU A 152 -12.98 -2.65 12.72
CA LEU A 152 -12.22 -1.41 12.52
C LEU A 152 -10.80 -1.52 13.05
N THR A 153 -10.60 -2.25 14.15
CA THR A 153 -9.27 -2.45 14.74
C THR A 153 -8.29 -3.18 13.84
N LYS A 154 -8.75 -3.99 12.88
CA LYS A 154 -7.86 -4.62 11.90
C LYS A 154 -7.22 -3.61 10.97
N HIS A 155 -7.95 -2.56 10.59
CA HIS A 155 -7.51 -1.52 9.66
C HIS A 155 -6.76 -0.37 10.34
N VAL A 156 -6.83 -0.26 11.66
CA VAL A 156 -6.05 0.72 12.42
C VAL A 156 -4.59 0.29 12.39
N ILE A 157 -3.71 1.16 11.92
CA ILE A 157 -2.27 0.86 11.87
C ILE A 157 -1.61 0.99 13.25
N GLN A 158 -2.07 1.91 14.11
CA GLN A 158 -1.52 2.06 15.44
C GLN A 158 -1.79 0.80 16.27
N SER A 159 -0.73 0.34 16.92
CA SER A 159 -0.80 -0.79 17.84
C SER A 159 -1.24 -0.30 19.21
N SER A 160 -2.41 -0.72 19.66
CA SER A 160 -2.85 -0.42 21.03
C SER A 160 -2.47 -1.56 21.99
N ASN A 161 -2.04 -1.21 23.20
CA ASN A 161 -1.80 -2.18 24.26
C ASN A 161 -3.10 -2.85 24.78
N ALA A 162 -4.27 -2.46 24.28
CA ALA A 162 -5.56 -2.89 24.76
C ALA A 162 -6.01 -4.26 24.24
N THR A 163 -5.30 -4.84 23.27
CA THR A 163 -5.59 -6.18 22.77
C THR A 163 -4.45 -7.12 23.18
N ASN A 164 -4.74 -8.09 24.05
CA ASN A 164 -3.84 -9.17 24.46
C ASN A 164 -3.47 -10.13 23.30
N HIS A 165 -3.36 -9.65 22.09
CA HIS A 165 -2.90 -10.45 20.96
C HIS A 165 -1.39 -10.40 20.88
N PHE A 166 -0.80 -11.58 21.00
CA PHE A 166 0.63 -11.77 20.78
C PHE A 166 0.95 -11.40 19.32
N ARG A 167 1.65 -10.27 19.14
CA ARG A 167 2.10 -9.84 17.82
C ARG A 167 3.54 -10.20 17.63
N ARG A 168 3.85 -10.63 16.41
CA ARG A 168 5.21 -11.00 15.99
C ARG A 168 6.03 -9.75 15.67
N ALA A 169 7.33 -9.80 15.91
CA ALA A 169 8.27 -8.82 15.36
C ALA A 169 8.35 -8.96 13.81
N LEU A 170 8.94 -7.97 13.15
CA LEU A 170 9.21 -8.07 11.72
C LEU A 170 10.00 -9.37 11.43
N PRO A 171 9.72 -10.04 10.31
CA PRO A 171 10.49 -11.22 9.91
C PRO A 171 11.93 -10.83 9.63
N ASP A 172 12.84 -11.78 9.69
CA ASP A 172 14.21 -11.60 9.23
C ASP A 172 14.22 -11.19 7.75
N THR A 173 15.31 -10.57 7.29
CA THR A 173 15.43 -10.10 5.91
C THR A 173 15.05 -11.19 4.92
N VAL A 174 14.05 -10.89 4.09
CA VAL A 174 13.60 -11.79 3.03
C VAL A 174 14.51 -11.58 1.83
N SER A 175 14.99 -12.67 1.23
CA SER A 175 15.67 -12.55 -0.07
C SER A 175 14.70 -11.90 -1.07
N PRO A 176 15.12 -10.85 -1.77
CA PRO A 176 14.25 -10.19 -2.72
C PRO A 176 13.69 -11.22 -3.72
N PRO A 177 12.42 -11.14 -4.10
CA PRO A 177 11.86 -12.03 -5.09
C PRO A 177 12.72 -11.97 -6.35
N THR A 178 13.27 -13.11 -6.74
CA THR A 178 14.05 -13.23 -7.97
C THR A 178 13.12 -12.90 -9.13
N THR A 179 13.24 -11.73 -9.68
CA THR A 179 12.63 -11.40 -10.97
C THR A 179 13.12 -12.46 -11.96
N PRO A 180 12.22 -13.20 -12.62
CA PRO A 180 12.67 -14.14 -13.65
C PRO A 180 13.46 -13.37 -14.70
N PRO A 181 14.56 -13.91 -15.22
CA PRO A 181 15.37 -13.24 -16.21
C PRO A 181 14.51 -12.88 -17.42
N VAL A 182 14.52 -11.61 -17.78
CA VAL A 182 13.86 -11.12 -18.98
C VAL A 182 14.50 -11.85 -20.16
N SER A 183 13.74 -12.72 -20.82
CA SER A 183 14.20 -13.37 -22.04
C SER A 183 14.58 -12.29 -23.07
N PRO A 184 15.76 -12.36 -23.69
CA PRO A 184 16.14 -11.39 -24.70
C PRO A 184 15.12 -11.44 -25.87
N LYS A 185 14.60 -10.27 -26.23
CA LYS A 185 13.76 -10.17 -27.43
C LYS A 185 14.58 -10.62 -28.63
N PRO A 186 14.00 -11.40 -29.56
CA PRO A 186 14.66 -11.70 -30.81
C PRO A 186 14.98 -10.39 -31.54
N LYS A 187 16.18 -10.27 -32.03
CA LYS A 187 16.57 -9.19 -32.93
C LYS A 187 16.07 -9.57 -34.31
N ASP A 188 15.15 -8.79 -34.83
CA ASP A 188 14.83 -8.79 -36.27
C ASP A 188 15.96 -8.10 -37.04
#